data_a7365fd546ae35be0ceda81b3bd2f682
#
_entry.id   a7365fd546ae35be0ceda81b3bd2f682
#
_cell.length_a   1.000
_cell.length_b   1.000
_cell.length_c   1.000
_cell.angle_alpha   90.00
_cell.angle_beta   90.00
_cell.angle_gamma   90.00
#
_symmetry.space_group_name_H-M   'P 1'
#
loop_
_entity.id
_entity.type
_entity.pdbx_description
1 polymer ?
#
loop_
_entity_poly.entity_id
_entity_poly.type
_entity_poly.pdbx_seq_one_letter_code
_entity_poly.pdbx_strand_id
1 'polypeptide(L)'
;MAVRERELRRHCKRLLRQLDIQPPLRVDELCRKLGEHRGKPIRLVPWSLPIPGPFGLWMSRPDEEAIFYQKETTRVHQDHIILHEIGHILADHQDDENAGDEFPGLGPDDPHDLVARGFRRTCYTDDYEREAELVATIIQEWAVVIDYATPRATEDAALGPLRTALNPRWGWT
;
A
#
# COMPACT_ATOMS: atom_id res chain seq x y z
N MET A 1 -22.57 -2.21 0.48
CA MET A 1 -21.25 -2.56 -0.12
C MET A 1 -20.88 -1.69 -1.32
N ALA A 2 -21.60 -1.68 -2.43
CA ALA A 2 -21.19 -0.93 -3.64
C ALA A 2 -21.02 0.60 -3.48
N VAL A 3 -21.72 1.25 -2.56
CA VAL A 3 -21.58 2.71 -2.32
C VAL A 3 -20.25 2.98 -1.62
N ARG A 4 -19.93 2.23 -0.56
CA ARG A 4 -18.68 2.37 0.21
C ARG A 4 -17.45 2.11 -0.67
N GLU A 5 -17.49 1.09 -1.53
CA GLU A 5 -16.41 0.80 -2.47
C GLU A 5 -16.17 1.95 -3.46
N ARG A 6 -17.23 2.54 -4.03
CA ARG A 6 -17.10 3.70 -4.94
C ARG A 6 -16.52 4.93 -4.25
N GLU A 7 -16.86 5.14 -2.99
CA GLU A 7 -16.30 6.23 -2.18
C GLU A 7 -14.83 6.00 -1.91
N LEU A 8 -14.46 4.78 -1.54
CA LEU A 8 -13.09 4.38 -1.28
C LEU A 8 -12.23 4.52 -2.55
N ARG A 9 -12.72 4.04 -3.71
CA ARG A 9 -12.05 4.22 -5.00
C ARG A 9 -11.82 5.70 -5.34
N ARG A 10 -12.82 6.57 -5.06
CA ARG A 10 -12.65 8.02 -5.27
C ARG A 10 -11.64 8.63 -4.30
N HIS A 11 -11.65 8.18 -3.06
CA HIS A 11 -10.70 8.62 -2.04
C HIS A 11 -9.27 8.26 -2.42
N CYS A 12 -8.99 6.99 -2.71
CA CYS A 12 -7.65 6.53 -3.12
C CYS A 12 -7.15 7.28 -4.36
N LYS A 13 -7.97 7.41 -5.41
CA LYS A 13 -7.59 8.14 -6.63
C LYS A 13 -7.29 9.62 -6.37
N ARG A 14 -8.03 10.27 -5.50
CA ARG A 14 -7.79 11.66 -5.11
C ARG A 14 -6.48 11.78 -4.35
N LEU A 15 -6.24 10.90 -3.39
CA LEU A 15 -5.03 10.86 -2.59
C LEU A 15 -3.78 10.66 -3.47
N LEU A 16 -3.79 9.65 -4.36
CA LEU A 16 -2.67 9.38 -5.27
C LEU A 16 -2.33 10.59 -6.13
N ARG A 17 -3.34 11.35 -6.60
CA ARG A 17 -3.13 12.60 -7.33
C ARG A 17 -2.57 13.72 -6.45
N GLN A 18 -3.07 13.86 -5.23
CA GLN A 18 -2.57 14.86 -4.27
C GLN A 18 -1.12 14.61 -3.90
N LEU A 19 -0.73 13.34 -3.79
CA LEU A 19 0.64 12.91 -3.52
C LEU A 19 1.52 12.93 -4.79
N ASP A 20 0.97 13.29 -5.95
CA ASP A 20 1.67 13.23 -7.24
C ASP A 20 2.40 11.89 -7.46
N ILE A 21 1.67 10.80 -7.24
CA ILE A 21 2.17 9.45 -7.51
C ILE A 21 2.01 9.18 -9.01
N GLN A 22 3.11 8.80 -9.64
CA GLN A 22 3.16 8.51 -11.07
C GLN A 22 3.48 7.02 -11.31
N PRO A 23 2.97 6.43 -12.42
CA PRO A 23 3.39 5.09 -12.81
C PRO A 23 4.84 5.09 -13.38
N PRO A 24 5.58 3.99 -13.21
CA PRO A 24 5.19 2.79 -12.47
C PRO A 24 5.13 3.04 -10.95
N LEU A 25 4.15 2.41 -10.28
CA LEU A 25 3.99 2.58 -8.84
C LEU A 25 5.24 2.11 -8.09
N ARG A 26 5.77 3.00 -7.28
CA ARG A 26 6.82 2.72 -6.31
C ARG A 26 6.24 2.83 -4.91
N VAL A 27 6.11 1.70 -4.24
CA VAL A 27 5.45 1.62 -2.93
C VAL A 27 6.26 2.34 -1.85
N ASP A 28 7.59 2.31 -1.94
CA ASP A 28 8.49 3.08 -1.08
C ASP A 28 8.28 4.61 -1.22
N GLU A 29 8.10 5.10 -2.45
CA GLU A 29 7.79 6.50 -2.72
C GLU A 29 6.41 6.89 -2.21
N LEU A 30 5.41 6.02 -2.40
CA LEU A 30 4.07 6.23 -1.87
C LEU A 30 4.10 6.38 -0.35
N CYS A 31 4.79 5.48 0.37
CA CYS A 31 4.92 5.56 1.83
C CYS A 31 5.58 6.85 2.28
N ARG A 32 6.67 7.25 1.63
CA ARG A 32 7.37 8.50 1.93
C ARG A 32 6.45 9.72 1.75
N LYS A 33 5.82 9.86 0.59
CA LYS A 33 4.92 10.99 0.29
C LYS A 33 3.68 11.00 1.17
N LEU A 34 3.12 9.83 1.49
CA LEU A 34 1.99 9.70 2.40
C LEU A 34 2.39 10.13 3.81
N GLY A 35 3.56 9.71 4.30
CA GLY A 35 4.08 10.12 5.60
C GLY A 35 4.29 11.63 5.69
N GLU A 36 4.87 12.24 4.65
CA GLU A 36 5.04 13.70 4.55
C GLU A 36 3.69 14.43 4.57
N HIS A 37 2.72 13.93 3.80
CA HIS A 37 1.37 14.52 3.74
C HIS A 37 0.63 14.43 5.08
N ARG A 38 0.82 13.35 5.83
CA ARG A 38 0.22 13.14 7.16
C ARG A 38 1.00 13.84 8.28
N GLY A 39 2.22 14.33 8.01
CA GLY A 39 3.12 14.86 9.02
C GLY A 39 3.67 13.80 9.97
N LYS A 40 3.61 12.52 9.58
CA LYS A 40 4.02 11.36 10.36
C LYS A 40 4.74 10.36 9.45
N PRO A 41 6.09 10.29 9.50
CA PRO A 41 6.87 9.41 8.64
C PRO A 41 6.44 7.95 8.71
N ILE A 42 6.42 7.27 7.57
CA ILE A 42 6.12 5.84 7.47
C ILE A 42 7.44 5.11 7.15
N ARG A 43 7.89 4.28 8.09
CA ARG A 43 9.11 3.49 7.93
C ARG A 43 8.78 2.06 7.51
N LEU A 44 9.41 1.60 6.43
CA LEU A 44 9.30 0.23 5.93
C LEU A 44 10.38 -0.64 6.57
N VAL A 45 9.98 -1.75 7.21
CA VAL A 45 10.87 -2.65 7.93
C VAL A 45 10.72 -4.08 7.40
N PRO A 46 11.68 -4.55 6.56
CA PRO A 46 11.69 -5.94 6.12
C PRO A 46 11.99 -6.86 7.32
N TRP A 47 11.15 -7.84 7.57
CA TRP A 47 11.26 -8.72 8.72
C TRP A 47 10.99 -10.18 8.35
N SER A 48 11.66 -11.13 9.03
CA SER A 48 11.31 -12.56 8.92
C SER A 48 10.16 -12.85 9.85
N LEU A 49 8.95 -12.91 9.29
CA LEU A 49 7.74 -13.18 10.07
C LEU A 49 7.51 -14.68 10.21
N PRO A 50 7.01 -15.15 11.37
CA PRO A 50 6.74 -16.57 11.58
C PRO A 50 5.58 -17.05 10.70
N ILE A 51 5.72 -18.27 10.15
CA ILE A 51 4.69 -18.94 9.37
C ILE A 51 4.19 -20.16 10.17
N PRO A 52 2.87 -20.35 10.37
CA PRO A 52 1.76 -19.52 9.90
C PRO A 52 1.60 -18.24 10.73
N GLY A 53 1.21 -17.14 10.06
CA GLY A 53 0.97 -15.83 10.67
C GLY A 53 0.67 -14.77 9.62
N PRO A 54 0.32 -13.55 10.04
CA PRO A 54 0.16 -12.44 9.13
C PRO A 54 1.48 -12.10 8.43
N PHE A 55 1.39 -11.60 7.22
CA PHE A 55 2.55 -11.26 6.40
C PHE A 55 3.01 -9.80 6.57
N GLY A 56 2.20 -8.97 7.21
CA GLY A 56 2.46 -7.58 7.54
C GLY A 56 2.02 -7.19 8.94
N LEU A 57 2.49 -6.05 9.41
CA LEU A 57 2.08 -5.44 10.67
C LEU A 57 2.31 -3.94 10.59
N TRP A 58 1.26 -3.16 10.78
CA TRP A 58 1.37 -1.73 11.01
C TRP A 58 1.45 -1.43 12.50
N MET A 59 2.37 -0.54 12.87
CA MET A 59 2.56 -0.05 14.24
C MET A 59 2.59 1.48 14.21
N SER A 60 1.69 2.12 14.94
CA SER A 60 1.65 3.56 15.11
C SER A 60 2.35 3.98 16.39
N ARG A 61 3.24 4.99 16.31
CA ARG A 61 3.89 5.66 17.42
C ARG A 61 3.57 7.16 17.38
N PRO A 62 3.82 7.92 18.43
CA PRO A 62 3.52 9.36 18.41
C PRO A 62 4.17 10.13 17.27
N ASP A 63 5.40 9.80 16.90
CA ASP A 63 6.27 10.52 15.98
C ASP A 63 6.52 9.80 14.64
N GLU A 64 6.23 8.51 14.56
CA GLU A 64 6.42 7.71 13.33
C GLU A 64 5.38 6.60 13.22
N GLU A 65 5.21 6.09 12.01
CA GLU A 65 4.53 4.84 11.72
C GLU A 65 5.54 3.83 11.16
N ALA A 66 5.40 2.55 11.51
CA ALA A 66 6.25 1.49 11.00
C ALA A 66 5.40 0.39 10.38
N ILE A 67 5.76 -0.02 9.17
CA ILE A 67 5.18 -1.18 8.48
C ILE A 67 6.24 -2.27 8.43
N PHE A 68 6.02 -3.33 9.19
CA PHE A 68 6.80 -4.56 9.10
C PHE A 68 6.19 -5.44 8.03
N TYR A 69 7.01 -6.01 7.16
CA TYR A 69 6.54 -6.87 6.08
C TYR A 69 7.47 -8.06 5.87
N GLN A 70 6.89 -9.19 5.41
CA GLN A 70 7.64 -10.41 5.17
C GLN A 70 8.72 -10.20 4.12
N LYS A 71 10.00 -10.33 4.53
CA LYS A 71 11.14 -10.16 3.61
C LYS A 71 11.38 -11.38 2.73
N GLU A 72 10.97 -12.57 3.18
CA GLU A 72 11.23 -13.86 2.53
C GLU A 72 10.11 -14.23 1.55
N THR A 73 9.75 -13.25 0.68
CA THR A 73 8.76 -13.45 -0.37
C THR A 73 9.11 -12.61 -1.60
N THR A 74 8.33 -12.73 -2.68
CA THR A 74 8.56 -11.98 -3.92
C THR A 74 8.33 -10.48 -3.71
N ARG A 75 9.00 -9.63 -4.51
CA ARG A 75 8.82 -8.17 -4.45
C ARG A 75 7.36 -7.77 -4.65
N VAL A 76 6.67 -8.41 -5.58
CA VAL A 76 5.25 -8.15 -5.86
C VAL A 76 4.39 -8.41 -4.61
N HIS A 77 4.67 -9.49 -3.90
CA HIS A 77 3.96 -9.81 -2.66
C HIS A 77 4.35 -8.86 -1.52
N GLN A 78 5.62 -8.45 -1.42
CA GLN A 78 6.03 -7.42 -0.46
C GLN A 78 5.29 -6.11 -0.68
N ASP A 79 5.22 -5.66 -1.93
CA ASP A 79 4.50 -4.44 -2.30
C ASP A 79 3.00 -4.55 -1.97
N HIS A 80 2.38 -5.71 -2.19
CA HIS A 80 0.99 -5.96 -1.80
C HIS A 80 0.79 -5.90 -0.28
N ILE A 81 1.66 -6.55 0.50
CA ILE A 81 1.62 -6.51 1.97
C ILE A 81 1.70 -5.05 2.46
N ILE A 82 2.64 -4.27 1.95
CA ILE A 82 2.80 -2.86 2.34
C ILE A 82 1.55 -2.05 1.99
N LEU A 83 0.96 -2.27 0.81
CA LEU A 83 -0.27 -1.59 0.40
C LEU A 83 -1.47 -1.98 1.26
N HIS A 84 -1.52 -3.21 1.76
CA HIS A 84 -2.53 -3.66 2.71
C HIS A 84 -2.41 -2.89 4.04
N GLU A 85 -1.20 -2.77 4.60
CA GLU A 85 -0.96 -1.98 5.81
C GLU A 85 -1.26 -0.48 5.61
N ILE A 86 -0.98 0.05 4.41
CA ILE A 86 -1.42 1.41 4.04
C ILE A 86 -2.95 1.50 4.05
N GLY A 87 -3.66 0.44 3.69
CA GLY A 87 -5.11 0.36 3.80
C GLY A 87 -5.60 0.59 5.22
N HIS A 88 -4.99 -0.06 6.21
CA HIS A 88 -5.28 0.16 7.62
C HIS A 88 -4.98 1.59 8.06
N ILE A 89 -3.85 2.15 7.63
CA ILE A 89 -3.47 3.54 7.91
C ILE A 89 -4.50 4.54 7.35
N LEU A 90 -4.97 4.34 6.12
CA LEU A 90 -5.88 5.26 5.44
C LEU A 90 -7.31 5.20 5.97
N ALA A 91 -7.71 4.05 6.46
CA ALA A 91 -9.02 3.83 7.07
C ALA A 91 -9.04 4.15 8.58
N ASP A 92 -7.86 4.53 9.13
CA ASP A 92 -7.66 4.79 10.56
C ASP A 92 -8.17 3.63 11.44
N HIS A 93 -7.84 2.40 11.00
CA HIS A 93 -8.15 1.20 11.74
C HIS A 93 -7.25 1.13 12.97
N GLN A 94 -7.60 1.88 14.01
CA GLN A 94 -6.88 1.80 15.28
C GLN A 94 -7.25 0.48 15.96
N ASP A 95 -6.25 -0.18 16.53
CA ASP A 95 -6.49 -1.25 17.49
C ASP A 95 -7.37 -0.68 18.62
N ASP A 96 -8.35 -1.47 19.08
CA ASP A 96 -9.21 -1.10 20.19
C ASP A 96 -8.39 -0.43 21.30
N GLU A 97 -8.77 0.78 21.72
CA GLU A 97 -8.08 1.63 22.71
C GLU A 97 -7.88 0.95 24.08
N ASN A 98 -8.32 -0.30 24.23
CA ASN A 98 -8.05 -1.15 25.40
C ASN A 98 -6.68 -1.86 25.37
N ALA A 99 -5.87 -1.68 24.36
CA ALA A 99 -4.44 -2.02 24.42
C ALA A 99 -3.65 -0.90 25.13
N GLY A 100 -4.24 -0.36 26.20
CA GLY A 100 -3.56 0.50 27.14
C GLY A 100 -2.42 -0.26 27.75
N ASP A 101 -1.24 -0.05 27.19
CA ASP A 101 0.00 0.03 27.92
C ASP A 101 1.04 0.53 26.93
N GLU A 102 1.65 1.62 27.29
CA GLU A 102 2.83 2.23 26.71
C GLU A 102 3.66 1.18 25.98
N PHE A 103 3.83 1.36 24.65
CA PHE A 103 4.99 0.76 24.02
C PHE A 103 6.19 1.29 24.82
N PRO A 104 6.82 0.47 25.66
CA PRO A 104 8.03 0.91 26.32
C PRO A 104 8.93 1.37 25.18
N GLY A 105 9.43 2.60 25.26
CA GLY A 105 10.38 3.08 24.30
C GLY A 105 11.36 1.98 24.00
N LEU A 106 11.93 1.91 22.79
CA LEU A 106 12.94 0.92 22.41
C LEU A 106 14.03 0.85 23.51
N GLY A 107 13.66 0.21 24.60
CA GLY A 107 14.57 -0.30 25.60
C GLY A 107 15.22 -1.57 25.06
N PRO A 108 16.11 -2.19 25.82
CA PRO A 108 16.87 -3.37 25.40
C PRO A 108 16.01 -4.64 25.17
N ASP A 109 14.69 -4.50 25.02
CA ASP A 109 13.79 -5.58 24.64
C ASP A 109 14.07 -6.01 23.22
N ASP A 110 14.25 -7.29 23.02
CA ASP A 110 14.51 -7.91 21.73
C ASP A 110 13.46 -7.42 20.69
N PRO A 111 13.89 -6.83 19.57
CA PRO A 111 12.96 -6.41 18.50
C PRO A 111 12.00 -7.53 18.07
N HIS A 112 12.41 -8.80 18.19
CA HIS A 112 11.56 -9.97 17.93
C HIS A 112 10.37 -10.06 18.89
N ASP A 113 10.56 -9.74 20.16
CA ASP A 113 9.48 -9.76 21.15
C ASP A 113 8.47 -8.66 20.94
N LEU A 114 8.93 -7.47 20.49
CA LEU A 114 8.04 -6.35 20.16
C LEU A 114 7.15 -6.67 18.96
N VAL A 115 7.75 -7.19 17.90
CA VAL A 115 7.02 -7.62 16.69
C VAL A 115 6.05 -8.75 17.05
N ALA A 116 6.49 -9.77 17.82
CA ALA A 116 5.63 -10.87 18.25
C ALA A 116 4.47 -10.44 19.15
N ARG A 117 4.66 -9.40 19.98
CA ARG A 117 3.57 -8.80 20.79
C ARG A 117 2.62 -7.98 19.89
N GLY A 118 3.13 -7.21 18.95
CA GLY A 118 2.33 -6.52 17.94
C GLY A 118 1.39 -7.48 17.24
N PHE A 119 1.91 -8.55 16.67
CA PHE A 119 1.10 -9.57 15.99
C PHE A 119 0.03 -10.23 16.84
N ARG A 120 0.25 -10.40 18.14
CA ARG A 120 -0.76 -10.97 19.05
C ARG A 120 -1.89 -9.99 19.39
N ARG A 121 -1.65 -8.69 19.20
CA ARG A 121 -2.61 -7.63 19.51
C ARG A 121 -3.40 -7.18 18.29
N THR A 122 -2.83 -7.31 17.09
CA THR A 122 -3.46 -6.90 15.85
C THR A 122 -4.47 -7.95 15.39
N CYS A 123 -5.65 -7.93 15.99
CA CYS A 123 -6.81 -8.71 15.54
C CYS A 123 -7.81 -7.74 14.92
N TYR A 124 -7.57 -7.37 13.67
CA TYR A 124 -8.56 -6.59 12.94
C TYR A 124 -9.84 -7.39 12.70
N THR A 125 -10.96 -6.71 12.65
CA THR A 125 -12.23 -7.34 12.29
C THR A 125 -12.20 -7.71 10.79
N ASP A 126 -12.98 -8.73 10.41
CA ASP A 126 -13.12 -9.13 9.01
C ASP A 126 -13.50 -7.96 8.08
N ASP A 127 -14.21 -6.96 8.58
CA ASP A 127 -14.59 -5.78 7.80
C ASP A 127 -13.41 -4.83 7.57
N TYR A 128 -12.53 -4.67 8.57
CA TYR A 128 -11.30 -3.88 8.45
C TYR A 128 -10.30 -4.53 7.50
N GLU A 129 -10.13 -5.84 7.60
CA GLU A 129 -9.30 -6.61 6.67
C GLU A 129 -9.77 -6.48 5.23
N ARG A 130 -11.10 -6.59 4.99
CA ARG A 130 -11.68 -6.39 3.66
C ARG A 130 -11.50 -4.99 3.12
N GLU A 131 -11.56 -3.98 3.97
CA GLU A 131 -11.35 -2.59 3.58
C GLU A 131 -9.89 -2.34 3.22
N ALA A 132 -8.94 -2.83 4.00
CA ALA A 132 -7.51 -2.75 3.73
C ALA A 132 -7.14 -3.45 2.43
N GLU A 133 -7.64 -4.69 2.21
CA GLU A 133 -7.44 -5.45 0.97
C GLU A 133 -8.02 -4.72 -0.24
N LEU A 134 -9.19 -4.10 -0.08
CA LEU A 134 -9.80 -3.33 -1.16
C LEU A 134 -8.97 -2.08 -1.51
N VAL A 135 -8.38 -1.39 -0.53
CA VAL A 135 -7.48 -0.27 -0.76
C VAL A 135 -6.24 -0.72 -1.53
N ALA A 136 -5.59 -1.81 -1.10
CA ALA A 136 -4.43 -2.37 -1.79
C ALA A 136 -4.74 -2.67 -3.26
N THR A 137 -5.85 -3.37 -3.50
CA THR A 137 -6.33 -3.70 -4.84
C THR A 137 -6.59 -2.44 -5.69
N ILE A 138 -7.28 -1.44 -5.16
CA ILE A 138 -7.57 -0.18 -5.87
C ILE A 138 -6.31 0.54 -6.30
N ILE A 139 -5.30 0.61 -5.42
CA ILE A 139 -4.04 1.28 -5.72
C ILE A 139 -3.27 0.53 -6.82
N GLN A 140 -3.23 -0.80 -6.74
CA GLN A 140 -2.58 -1.63 -7.76
C GLN A 140 -3.27 -1.53 -9.12
N GLU A 141 -4.60 -1.64 -9.17
CA GLU A 141 -5.39 -1.48 -10.39
C GLU A 141 -5.17 -0.10 -11.03
N TRP A 142 -5.15 0.95 -10.21
CA TRP A 142 -4.89 2.30 -10.69
C TRP A 142 -3.51 2.40 -11.34
N ALA A 143 -2.48 1.84 -10.73
CA ALA A 143 -1.12 1.86 -11.25
C ALA A 143 -1.02 1.17 -12.61
N VAL A 144 -1.66 0.01 -12.76
CA VAL A 144 -1.69 -0.75 -14.02
C VAL A 144 -2.42 0.02 -15.12
N VAL A 145 -3.62 0.56 -14.83
CA VAL A 145 -4.43 1.29 -15.82
C VAL A 145 -3.69 2.53 -16.34
N ILE A 146 -3.04 3.28 -15.45
CA ILE A 146 -2.30 4.48 -15.84
C ILE A 146 -1.03 4.12 -16.62
N ASP A 147 -0.30 3.05 -16.23
CA ASP A 147 0.88 2.60 -17.00
C ASP A 147 0.51 2.22 -18.46
N TYR A 148 -0.64 1.57 -18.66
CA TYR A 148 -1.16 1.30 -20.00
C TYR A 148 -1.65 2.54 -20.74
N ALA A 149 -2.21 3.51 -20.04
CA ALA A 149 -2.74 4.73 -20.64
C ALA A 149 -1.65 5.78 -20.94
N THR A 150 -0.51 5.71 -20.25
CA THR A 150 0.61 6.62 -20.47
C THR A 150 1.41 6.16 -21.68
N PRO A 151 1.53 7.00 -22.73
CA PRO A 151 2.38 6.66 -23.88
C PRO A 151 3.82 6.48 -23.38
N ARG A 152 4.33 5.26 -23.40
CA ARG A 152 5.77 5.05 -23.21
C ARG A 152 6.47 5.79 -24.34
N ALA A 153 7.35 6.71 -24.01
CA ALA A 153 8.31 7.23 -24.96
C ALA A 153 9.24 6.05 -25.32
N THR A 154 8.79 5.24 -26.25
CA THR A 154 9.63 4.18 -26.81
C THR A 154 10.62 4.87 -27.73
N GLU A 155 11.89 4.86 -27.36
CA GLU A 155 13.02 5.16 -28.24
C GLU A 155 13.10 4.19 -29.42
N ASP A 156 12.14 3.31 -29.60
CA ASP A 156 12.11 2.32 -30.66
C ASP A 156 11.33 2.86 -31.86
N ALA A 157 12.03 3.68 -32.64
CA ALA A 157 11.55 4.19 -33.93
C ALA A 157 11.12 3.07 -34.90
N ALA A 158 11.51 1.83 -34.62
CA ALA A 158 11.18 0.66 -35.45
C ALA A 158 9.72 0.20 -35.33
N LEU A 159 9.03 0.52 -34.24
CA LEU A 159 7.63 0.11 -34.01
C LEU A 159 6.59 1.20 -34.41
N GLY A 160 7.04 2.36 -34.83
CA GLY A 160 6.18 3.46 -35.27
C GLY A 160 5.17 3.06 -36.36
N PRO A 161 5.59 2.36 -37.44
CA PRO A 161 4.70 1.94 -38.52
C PRO A 161 3.64 0.93 -38.09
N LEU A 162 3.98 0.01 -37.17
CA LEU A 162 3.06 -1.01 -36.66
C LEU A 162 1.96 -0.41 -35.78
N ARG A 163 2.29 0.60 -34.98
CA ARG A 163 1.30 1.30 -34.15
C ARG A 163 0.31 2.10 -34.98
N THR A 164 0.74 2.68 -36.09
CA THR A 164 -0.11 3.41 -37.01
C THR A 164 -1.07 2.46 -37.76
N ALA A 165 -0.61 1.25 -38.08
CA ALA A 165 -1.43 0.24 -38.76
C ALA A 165 -2.51 -0.39 -37.86
N LEU A 166 -2.30 -0.39 -36.54
CA LEU A 166 -3.25 -0.96 -35.55
C LEU A 166 -4.15 0.08 -34.90
N ASN A 167 -4.11 1.32 -35.33
CA ASN A 167 -5.00 2.37 -34.83
C ASN A 167 -6.39 2.21 -35.47
N PRO A 168 -7.47 1.93 -34.69
CA PRO A 168 -8.81 1.63 -35.24
C PRO A 168 -9.56 2.88 -35.70
N ARG A 169 -8.88 3.83 -36.38
CA ARG A 169 -9.46 5.02 -36.96
C ARG A 169 -9.89 4.84 -38.41
N TRP A 170 -10.32 3.65 -38.79
CA TRP A 170 -11.07 3.48 -40.03
C TRP A 170 -12.54 3.39 -39.69
N GLY A 171 -13.19 4.56 -39.74
CA GLY A 171 -14.63 4.64 -39.66
C GLY A 171 -15.27 3.87 -40.82
N TRP A 172 -16.27 3.09 -40.53
CA TRP A 172 -17.23 2.58 -41.50
C TRP A 172 -18.17 3.74 -41.83
N THR A 173 -18.09 4.23 -43.05
CA THR A 173 -19.18 5.00 -43.70
C THR A 173 -20.16 4.03 -44.32
#